data_fbd93b7da9adb7366dbb13ac2cf4bd1e
#
_entry.id   fbd93b7da9adb7366dbb13ac2cf4bd1e
#
_cell.length_a   1.000
_cell.length_b   1.000
_cell.length_c   1.000
_cell.angle_alpha   90.00
_cell.angle_beta   90.00
_cell.angle_gamma   90.00
#
_symmetry.space_group_name_H-M   'P 1'
#
loop_
_entity.id
_entity.type
_entity.pdbx_description
1 polymer ?
#
loop_
_entity_poly.entity_id
_entity_poly.type
_entity_poly.pdbx_seq_one_letter_code
_entity_poly.pdbx_strand_id
1 'polypeptide(L)'
;MTKDPLGPLSRRHLAAAAAVGLLAAACTTSPEKKAADAATDDATSAAPTPTPSPTPAVVEIVPADRATDVLPNTPVTATASVGKVRTVKVTDDQGKELAGSIDAAGNWTSSRFMKPSATYTVEVSAEGPDGTPSTQQAQFTTLKPGVTATYGINYSGMTVGVGMPVAIQFDTAVQTKEMRAQVERLATVTTEPAVEGSWGWLDNRQLM
;
A
#
# COMPACT_ATOMS: atom_id res chain seq x y z
N MET A 1 -21.98 39.57 33.68
CA MET A 1 -20.64 39.86 34.22
C MET A 1 -19.68 39.01 33.42
N THR A 2 -19.20 39.62 32.31
CA THR A 2 -17.84 40.15 32.12
C THR A 2 -16.79 39.09 32.42
N LYS A 3 -15.92 38.60 31.49
CA LYS A 3 -15.02 39.36 30.66
C LYS A 3 -14.23 38.39 29.77
N ASP A 4 -14.19 38.59 28.47
CA ASP A 4 -13.04 38.24 27.65
C ASP A 4 -11.81 39.05 28.09
N PRO A 5 -10.59 38.60 27.80
CA PRO A 5 -9.95 39.29 26.72
C PRO A 5 -9.03 38.44 25.81
N LEU A 6 -9.09 38.79 24.56
CA LEU A 6 -8.14 38.65 23.47
C LEU A 6 -6.70 39.10 23.83
N GLY A 7 -5.71 38.48 23.19
CA GLY A 7 -4.38 39.04 23.01
C GLY A 7 -3.32 38.07 22.58
N PRO A 8 -2.29 38.47 21.85
CA PRO A 8 -2.30 38.92 20.46
C PRO A 8 -1.34 38.10 19.54
N LEU A 9 -1.56 38.30 18.27
CA LEU A 9 -0.69 37.98 17.12
C LEU A 9 0.76 38.42 17.31
N SER A 10 1.73 37.58 17.04
CA SER A 10 3.12 37.97 16.80
C SER A 10 3.53 37.58 15.37
N ARG A 11 3.48 38.56 14.50
CA ARG A 11 4.19 38.63 13.23
C ARG A 11 5.63 39.09 13.52
N ARG A 12 6.61 38.42 12.95
CA ARG A 12 7.94 38.98 12.61
C ARG A 12 8.41 38.13 11.40
N HIS A 13 8.33 38.61 10.21
CA HIS A 13 9.04 39.61 9.40
C HIS A 13 10.56 39.52 9.41
N LEU A 14 11.10 39.39 8.17
CA LEU A 14 12.33 39.90 7.56
C LEU A 14 13.63 39.17 7.96
N ALA A 15 14.55 38.88 7.06
CA ALA A 15 15.08 39.73 6.00
C ALA A 15 15.81 38.91 4.93
N ALA A 16 15.77 39.43 3.73
CA ALA A 16 16.59 39.11 2.59
C ALA A 16 18.04 39.60 2.79
N ALA A 17 18.99 38.85 2.21
CA ALA A 17 20.28 39.45 1.86
C ALA A 17 20.79 38.80 0.58
N ALA A 18 20.73 39.58 -0.47
CA ALA A 18 21.44 39.35 -1.73
C ALA A 18 22.90 39.75 -1.56
N ALA A 19 23.81 38.95 -2.10
CA ALA A 19 25.18 39.40 -2.35
C ALA A 19 25.57 38.96 -3.76
N VAL A 20 25.58 39.96 -4.63
CA VAL A 20 26.18 39.95 -5.97
C VAL A 20 27.67 40.16 -5.80
N GLY A 21 28.50 39.32 -6.40
CA GLY A 21 29.94 39.51 -6.49
C GLY A 21 30.42 39.20 -7.91
N LEU A 22 30.48 40.23 -8.75
CA LEU A 22 31.23 40.29 -10.01
C LEU A 22 32.68 40.68 -9.75
N LEU A 23 33.63 40.01 -10.41
CA LEU A 23 34.96 40.52 -10.80
C LEU A 23 35.47 39.54 -11.85
N ALA A 24 35.45 39.87 -13.12
CA ALA A 24 36.25 40.70 -14.00
C ALA A 24 37.74 40.27 -14.16
N ALA A 25 37.95 39.70 -15.35
CA ALA A 25 39.01 39.89 -16.32
C ALA A 25 40.46 40.10 -15.90
N ALA A 26 41.35 39.30 -16.52
CA ALA A 26 42.61 39.83 -17.05
C ALA A 26 43.11 38.90 -18.19
N CYS A 27 43.08 39.44 -19.41
CA CYS A 27 43.91 39.06 -20.53
C CYS A 27 45.32 39.60 -20.32
N THR A 28 46.38 38.85 -20.66
CA THR A 28 47.59 39.38 -21.23
C THR A 28 48.36 38.31 -22.03
N THR A 29 48.37 38.50 -23.29
CA THR A 29 49.47 38.55 -24.31
C THR A 29 50.50 37.45 -24.38
N SER A 30 50.52 36.84 -25.58
CA SER A 30 51.66 36.17 -26.25
C SER A 30 52.89 37.07 -26.37
N PRO A 31 54.11 36.55 -26.60
CA PRO A 31 54.44 36.05 -27.92
C PRO A 31 55.47 34.88 -28.06
N GLU A 32 55.27 34.15 -29.11
CA GLU A 32 56.22 33.69 -30.17
C GLU A 32 57.41 32.79 -29.87
N LYS A 33 57.38 31.70 -30.63
CA LYS A 33 58.42 31.07 -31.45
C LYS A 33 59.34 30.00 -30.87
N LYS A 34 59.13 28.74 -31.25
CA LYS A 34 59.98 28.05 -32.18
C LYS A 34 59.53 26.59 -32.40
N ALA A 35 59.52 26.25 -33.68
CA ALA A 35 59.26 24.93 -34.20
C ALA A 35 60.31 23.89 -33.75
N ALA A 36 59.87 22.67 -33.51
CA ALA A 36 60.52 21.44 -34.03
C ALA A 36 59.68 20.22 -33.66
N ASP A 37 59.17 19.59 -34.70
CA ASP A 37 59.23 18.17 -35.04
C ASP A 37 58.41 17.13 -34.24
N ALA A 38 57.46 16.58 -34.98
CA ALA A 38 57.05 15.20 -35.12
C ALA A 38 56.98 14.27 -33.83
N ALA A 39 55.76 14.02 -33.41
CA ALA A 39 55.30 12.66 -33.17
C ALA A 39 53.77 12.64 -33.25
N THR A 40 53.27 11.97 -34.27
CA THR A 40 51.88 11.60 -34.47
C THR A 40 51.54 10.55 -33.43
N ASP A 41 50.93 10.94 -32.31
CA ASP A 41 50.14 10.05 -31.46
C ASP A 41 48.68 10.37 -31.71
N ASP A 42 48.08 9.53 -32.53
CA ASP A 42 46.66 9.45 -32.79
C ASP A 42 45.96 8.89 -31.52
N ALA A 43 45.87 9.76 -30.51
CA ALA A 43 45.03 9.47 -29.36
C ALA A 43 43.55 9.68 -29.79
N THR A 44 42.98 8.64 -30.38
CA THR A 44 41.54 8.50 -30.56
C THR A 44 40.91 8.66 -29.19
N SER A 45 40.48 9.88 -28.86
CA SER A 45 39.65 10.16 -27.70
C SER A 45 38.32 9.45 -27.91
N ALA A 46 38.24 8.23 -27.39
CA ALA A 46 36.98 7.51 -27.32
C ALA A 46 35.99 8.38 -26.54
N ALA A 47 34.95 8.85 -27.22
CA ALA A 47 33.84 9.53 -26.57
C ALA A 47 33.31 8.62 -25.45
N PRO A 48 33.03 9.14 -24.24
CA PRO A 48 32.46 8.31 -23.16
C PRO A 48 31.15 7.70 -23.64
N THR A 49 31.12 6.38 -23.67
CA THR A 49 29.87 5.61 -23.91
C THR A 49 28.83 6.10 -22.92
N PRO A 50 27.63 6.53 -23.34
CA PRO A 50 26.61 6.97 -22.41
C PRO A 50 26.30 5.83 -21.45
N THR A 51 26.52 6.03 -20.16
CA THR A 51 26.11 5.11 -19.12
C THR A 51 24.58 5.02 -19.19
N PRO A 52 24.00 3.82 -19.32
CA PRO A 52 22.55 3.70 -19.34
C PRO A 52 21.96 4.32 -18.08
N SER A 53 20.96 5.17 -18.25
CA SER A 53 20.23 5.77 -17.13
C SER A 53 19.48 4.66 -16.37
N PRO A 54 19.53 4.62 -15.04
CA PRO A 54 18.83 3.60 -14.27
C PRO A 54 17.32 3.67 -14.51
N THR A 55 16.71 2.52 -14.75
CA THR A 55 15.26 2.39 -14.99
C THR A 55 14.60 1.87 -13.71
N PRO A 56 13.93 2.72 -12.93
CA PRO A 56 13.26 2.29 -11.71
C PRO A 56 12.08 1.37 -12.01
N ALA A 57 11.69 0.53 -11.06
CA ALA A 57 10.46 -0.25 -11.15
C ALA A 57 9.24 0.67 -11.08
N VAL A 58 8.20 0.33 -11.85
CA VAL A 58 6.88 0.98 -11.79
C VAL A 58 5.92 0.00 -11.16
N VAL A 59 5.41 0.36 -9.97
CA VAL A 59 4.50 -0.49 -9.19
C VAL A 59 3.14 0.19 -9.07
N GLU A 60 2.09 -0.57 -9.30
CA GLU A 60 0.71 -0.18 -9.01
C GLU A 60 0.29 -0.82 -7.69
N ILE A 61 -0.25 -0.02 -6.78
CA ILE A 61 -0.77 -0.45 -5.48
C ILE A 61 -2.28 -0.23 -5.47
N VAL A 62 -3.01 -1.26 -5.10
CA VAL A 62 -4.47 -1.19 -4.89
C VAL A 62 -4.74 -1.63 -3.46
N PRO A 63 -5.51 -0.86 -2.69
CA PRO A 63 -6.12 0.45 -2.97
C PRO A 63 -5.08 1.55 -3.24
N ALA A 64 -5.47 2.54 -4.04
CA ALA A 64 -4.60 3.67 -4.38
C ALA A 64 -4.24 4.51 -3.14
N ASP A 65 -3.14 5.27 -3.24
CA ASP A 65 -2.75 6.20 -2.18
C ASP A 65 -3.87 7.19 -1.86
N ARG A 66 -4.11 7.42 -0.56
CA ARG A 66 -5.16 8.28 -0.01
C ARG A 66 -6.60 7.84 -0.33
N ALA A 67 -6.82 6.60 -0.75
CA ALA A 67 -8.16 6.07 -0.88
C ALA A 67 -8.85 6.05 0.50
N THR A 68 -10.13 6.41 0.51
CA THR A 68 -10.99 6.40 1.70
C THR A 68 -12.14 5.43 1.53
N ASP A 69 -12.76 5.03 2.64
CA ASP A 69 -13.92 4.14 2.65
C ASP A 69 -13.72 2.81 1.89
N VAL A 70 -12.48 2.32 1.88
CA VAL A 70 -12.15 1.04 1.25
C VAL A 70 -12.86 -0.09 2.00
N LEU A 71 -13.56 -0.94 1.27
CA LEU A 71 -14.23 -2.08 1.88
C LEU A 71 -13.21 -3.06 2.48
N PRO A 72 -13.41 -3.54 3.72
CA PRO A 72 -12.47 -4.46 4.38
C PRO A 72 -12.19 -5.76 3.62
N ASN A 73 -13.10 -6.20 2.75
CA ASN A 73 -12.96 -7.38 1.90
C ASN A 73 -12.28 -7.11 0.55
N THR A 74 -11.89 -5.87 0.26
CA THR A 74 -11.08 -5.54 -0.92
C THR A 74 -9.67 -6.07 -0.71
N PRO A 75 -9.14 -6.90 -1.61
CA PRO A 75 -7.76 -7.35 -1.49
C PRO A 75 -6.79 -6.19 -1.70
N VAL A 76 -5.73 -6.16 -0.90
CA VAL A 76 -4.59 -5.28 -1.17
C VAL A 76 -3.68 -5.98 -2.16
N THR A 77 -3.31 -5.30 -3.25
CA THR A 77 -2.43 -5.84 -4.28
C THR A 77 -1.30 -4.88 -4.60
N ALA A 78 -0.15 -5.42 -4.96
CA ALA A 78 0.98 -4.67 -5.51
C ALA A 78 1.50 -5.39 -6.76
N THR A 79 1.42 -4.71 -7.90
CA THR A 79 1.78 -5.27 -9.21
C THR A 79 2.82 -4.40 -9.88
N ALA A 80 3.93 -5.00 -10.35
CA ALA A 80 4.93 -4.28 -11.10
C ALA A 80 4.64 -4.35 -12.61
N SER A 81 4.42 -3.19 -13.24
CA SER A 81 4.33 -3.08 -14.70
C SER A 81 5.72 -3.01 -15.35
N VAL A 82 6.72 -2.50 -14.62
CA VAL A 82 8.13 -2.49 -15.01
C VAL A 82 8.95 -2.99 -13.83
N GLY A 83 9.81 -3.97 -14.04
CA GLY A 83 10.63 -4.56 -12.97
C GLY A 83 9.92 -5.69 -12.23
N LYS A 84 10.25 -5.88 -10.94
CA LYS A 84 9.72 -6.96 -10.10
C LYS A 84 9.49 -6.49 -8.67
N VAL A 85 8.36 -6.88 -8.07
CA VAL A 85 8.13 -6.73 -6.63
C VAL A 85 9.03 -7.71 -5.88
N ARG A 86 9.74 -7.21 -4.85
CA ARG A 86 10.61 -8.00 -4.00
C ARG A 86 9.98 -8.29 -2.65
N THR A 87 9.52 -7.24 -1.99
CA THR A 87 8.83 -7.37 -0.70
C THR A 87 7.70 -6.38 -0.61
N VAL A 88 6.63 -6.79 0.06
CA VAL A 88 5.50 -5.91 0.39
C VAL A 88 5.22 -6.06 1.87
N LYS A 89 5.13 -4.94 2.56
CA LYS A 89 4.75 -4.87 3.95
C LYS A 89 3.51 -3.99 4.06
N VAL A 90 2.44 -4.54 4.61
CA VAL A 90 1.20 -3.82 4.85
C VAL A 90 0.94 -3.82 6.34
N THR A 91 0.84 -2.65 6.95
CA THR A 91 0.63 -2.50 8.39
C THR A 91 -0.57 -1.63 8.69
N ASP A 92 -1.32 -1.99 9.73
CA ASP A 92 -2.39 -1.14 10.26
C ASP A 92 -1.84 -0.05 11.20
N ASP A 93 -2.69 0.87 11.62
CA ASP A 93 -2.39 1.96 12.57
C ASP A 93 -1.93 1.48 13.95
N GLN A 94 -2.09 0.19 14.27
CA GLN A 94 -1.59 -0.46 15.48
C GLN A 94 -0.27 -1.20 15.26
N GLY A 95 0.31 -1.11 14.06
CA GLY A 95 1.55 -1.79 13.69
C GLY A 95 1.37 -3.29 13.39
N LYS A 96 0.12 -3.78 13.30
CA LYS A 96 -0.13 -5.19 12.96
C LYS A 96 -0.03 -5.39 11.46
N GLU A 97 0.75 -6.37 11.06
CA GLU A 97 0.96 -6.71 9.67
C GLU A 97 -0.22 -7.50 9.07
N LEU A 98 -0.60 -7.13 7.85
CA LEU A 98 -1.56 -7.87 7.04
C LEU A 98 -0.80 -8.90 6.18
N ALA A 99 -1.09 -10.17 6.42
CA ALA A 99 -0.43 -11.25 5.69
C ALA A 99 -0.85 -11.28 4.21
N GLY A 100 0.11 -11.63 3.35
CA GLY A 100 -0.08 -11.80 1.92
C GLY A 100 1.07 -12.62 1.31
N SER A 101 0.99 -12.87 0.02
CA SER A 101 2.00 -13.64 -0.71
C SER A 101 2.23 -13.11 -2.11
N ILE A 102 3.43 -13.34 -2.63
CA ILE A 102 3.79 -13.05 -4.02
C ILE A 102 3.48 -14.31 -4.84
N ASP A 103 2.76 -14.15 -5.95
CA ASP A 103 2.43 -15.22 -6.87
C ASP A 103 3.57 -15.51 -7.87
N ALA A 104 3.39 -16.52 -8.72
CA ALA A 104 4.37 -16.88 -9.75
C ALA A 104 4.60 -15.79 -10.80
N ALA A 105 3.66 -14.86 -10.97
CA ALA A 105 3.78 -13.72 -11.88
C ALA A 105 4.52 -12.53 -11.23
N GLY A 106 4.82 -12.61 -9.92
CA GLY A 106 5.48 -11.56 -9.17
C GLY A 106 4.54 -10.49 -8.60
N ASN A 107 3.23 -10.76 -8.56
CA ASN A 107 2.25 -9.88 -7.94
C ASN A 107 2.03 -10.28 -6.49
N TRP A 108 1.97 -9.31 -5.61
CA TRP A 108 1.61 -9.56 -4.23
C TRP A 108 0.12 -9.33 -3.98
N THR A 109 -0.49 -10.22 -3.19
CA THR A 109 -1.91 -10.10 -2.80
C THR A 109 -2.06 -10.46 -1.33
N SER A 110 -2.90 -9.67 -0.61
CA SER A 110 -3.25 -9.97 0.78
C SER A 110 -4.06 -11.26 0.87
N SER A 111 -3.74 -12.10 1.87
CA SER A 111 -4.44 -13.38 2.13
C SER A 111 -5.56 -13.27 3.17
N ARG A 112 -5.73 -12.09 3.77
CA ARG A 112 -6.73 -11.83 4.80
C ARG A 112 -7.46 -10.53 4.52
N PHE A 113 -8.66 -10.41 5.08
CA PHE A 113 -9.42 -9.18 5.07
C PHE A 113 -8.80 -8.15 6.01
N MET A 114 -8.99 -6.89 5.65
CA MET A 114 -8.61 -5.74 6.47
C MET A 114 -9.59 -5.53 7.63
N LYS A 115 -9.14 -4.86 8.67
CA LYS A 115 -10.04 -4.38 9.73
C LYS A 115 -10.83 -3.17 9.22
N PRO A 116 -12.09 -3.01 9.62
CA PRO A 116 -12.83 -1.77 9.39
C PRO A 116 -12.30 -0.64 10.28
N SER A 117 -12.54 0.60 9.90
CA SER A 117 -12.15 1.81 10.63
C SER A 117 -10.65 1.90 10.95
N ALA A 118 -9.80 1.40 10.06
CA ALA A 118 -8.35 1.36 10.23
C ALA A 118 -7.65 2.10 9.10
N THR A 119 -6.47 2.63 9.40
CA THR A 119 -5.56 3.18 8.40
C THR A 119 -4.48 2.14 8.10
N TYR A 120 -4.26 1.87 6.82
CA TYR A 120 -3.23 0.96 6.37
C TYR A 120 -2.13 1.69 5.64
N THR A 121 -0.89 1.31 5.91
CA THR A 121 0.30 1.75 5.17
C THR A 121 0.88 0.56 4.43
N VAL A 122 1.09 0.73 3.14
CA VAL A 122 1.69 -0.26 2.24
C VAL A 122 3.08 0.24 1.86
N GLU A 123 4.09 -0.58 2.11
CA GLU A 123 5.46 -0.34 1.66
C GLU A 123 5.83 -1.44 0.67
N VAL A 124 6.23 -1.05 -0.52
CA VAL A 124 6.65 -1.97 -1.57
C VAL A 124 8.10 -1.71 -1.92
N SER A 125 8.94 -2.73 -1.79
CA SER A 125 10.28 -2.73 -2.37
C SER A 125 10.24 -3.48 -3.69
N ALA A 126 10.73 -2.85 -4.74
CA ALA A 126 10.78 -3.38 -6.08
C ALA A 126 12.15 -3.13 -6.70
N GLU A 127 12.43 -3.83 -7.78
CA GLU A 127 13.69 -3.76 -8.51
C GLU A 127 13.41 -3.58 -9.99
N GLY A 128 14.05 -2.57 -10.59
CA GLY A 128 13.94 -2.29 -12.01
C GLY A 128 14.57 -3.38 -12.90
N PRO A 129 14.39 -3.29 -14.22
CA PRO A 129 14.94 -4.29 -15.16
C PRO A 129 16.47 -4.38 -15.12
N ASP A 130 17.12 -3.31 -14.73
CA ASP A 130 18.57 -3.16 -14.59
C ASP A 130 19.10 -3.46 -13.18
N GLY A 131 18.23 -3.93 -12.28
CA GLY A 131 18.57 -4.19 -10.90
C GLY A 131 18.50 -2.96 -9.98
N THR A 132 18.06 -1.81 -10.47
CA THR A 132 17.93 -0.58 -9.67
C THR A 132 16.82 -0.76 -8.61
N PRO A 133 17.15 -0.64 -7.30
CA PRO A 133 16.15 -0.74 -6.25
C PRO A 133 15.24 0.49 -6.24
N SER A 134 13.96 0.28 -5.98
CA SER A 134 12.98 1.34 -5.77
C SER A 134 12.04 0.98 -4.63
N THR A 135 11.56 2.00 -3.92
CA THR A 135 10.58 1.83 -2.84
C THR A 135 9.41 2.75 -3.11
N GLN A 136 8.20 2.21 -2.95
CA GLN A 136 6.96 2.95 -3.10
C GLN A 136 6.11 2.75 -1.86
N GLN A 137 5.39 3.81 -1.45
CA GLN A 137 4.47 3.75 -0.32
C GLN A 137 3.09 4.23 -0.76
N ALA A 138 2.06 3.67 -0.14
CA ALA A 138 0.69 4.13 -0.22
C ALA A 138 0.03 4.03 1.14
N GLN A 139 -0.89 4.93 1.44
CA GLN A 139 -1.69 4.93 2.65
C GLN A 139 -3.16 5.08 2.29
N PHE A 140 -4.02 4.28 2.91
CA PHE A 140 -5.46 4.36 2.70
C PHE A 140 -6.22 4.05 3.98
N THR A 141 -7.52 4.39 4.00
CA THR A 141 -8.40 4.11 5.15
C THR A 141 -9.55 3.19 4.74
N THR A 142 -9.86 2.26 5.63
CA THR A 142 -11.00 1.37 5.44
C THR A 142 -12.29 2.01 5.92
N LEU A 143 -13.40 1.53 5.35
CA LEU A 143 -14.75 1.97 5.67
C LEU A 143 -14.99 1.91 7.20
N LYS A 144 -15.55 3.00 7.72
CA LYS A 144 -16.11 3.03 9.07
C LYS A 144 -17.56 2.53 9.03
N PRO A 145 -17.86 1.32 9.53
CA PRO A 145 -19.22 0.81 9.51
C PRO A 145 -20.13 1.64 10.43
N GLY A 146 -21.34 1.92 9.97
CA GLY A 146 -22.36 2.55 10.80
C GLY A 146 -22.94 1.58 11.85
N VAL A 147 -22.91 0.28 11.54
CA VAL A 147 -23.36 -0.80 12.41
C VAL A 147 -22.34 -1.94 12.32
N THR A 148 -21.96 -2.48 13.46
CA THR A 148 -21.13 -3.69 13.56
C THR A 148 -21.98 -4.80 14.17
N ALA A 149 -22.12 -5.91 13.45
CA ALA A 149 -22.79 -7.10 13.98
C ALA A 149 -21.78 -8.02 14.66
N THR A 150 -22.15 -8.57 15.81
CA THR A 150 -21.48 -9.71 16.43
C THR A 150 -22.28 -10.97 16.21
N TYR A 151 -21.62 -12.11 16.30
CA TYR A 151 -22.29 -13.40 16.13
C TYR A 151 -21.81 -14.44 17.13
N GLY A 152 -22.70 -15.34 17.48
CA GLY A 152 -22.40 -16.56 18.23
C GLY A 152 -22.61 -17.79 17.35
N ILE A 153 -21.74 -18.78 17.49
CA ILE A 153 -21.85 -20.07 16.81
C ILE A 153 -22.18 -21.13 17.84
N ASN A 154 -23.28 -21.84 17.62
CA ASN A 154 -23.66 -22.97 18.47
C ASN A 154 -22.86 -24.22 18.05
N TYR A 155 -22.36 -24.94 19.06
CA TYR A 155 -21.70 -26.25 18.88
C TYR A 155 -20.37 -26.27 18.13
N SER A 156 -19.67 -25.13 18.00
CA SER A 156 -18.33 -25.09 17.41
C SER A 156 -17.35 -25.94 18.25
N GLY A 157 -16.65 -26.87 17.59
CA GLY A 157 -15.68 -27.77 18.23
C GLY A 157 -16.29 -28.84 19.13
N MET A 158 -17.58 -29.07 19.05
CA MET A 158 -18.31 -30.08 19.87
C MET A 158 -18.74 -31.28 19.02
N THR A 159 -18.83 -32.45 19.63
CA THR A 159 -19.47 -33.61 19.03
C THR A 159 -20.99 -33.46 19.16
N VAL A 160 -21.70 -33.50 18.07
CA VAL A 160 -23.15 -33.32 18.00
C VAL A 160 -23.81 -34.53 17.31
N GLY A 161 -25.09 -34.71 17.54
CA GLY A 161 -25.87 -35.77 16.89
C GLY A 161 -26.06 -35.48 15.39
N VAL A 162 -26.18 -36.55 14.60
CA VAL A 162 -26.57 -36.46 13.20
C VAL A 162 -27.92 -35.78 13.07
N GLY A 163 -28.01 -34.71 12.30
CA GLY A 163 -29.23 -33.91 12.17
C GLY A 163 -29.32 -32.72 13.12
N MET A 164 -28.31 -32.50 13.98
CA MET A 164 -28.25 -31.28 14.77
C MET A 164 -27.78 -30.11 13.83
N PRO A 165 -28.61 -29.07 13.67
CA PRO A 165 -28.20 -27.95 12.81
C PRO A 165 -27.10 -27.12 13.47
N VAL A 166 -26.10 -26.74 12.69
CA VAL A 166 -25.13 -25.70 13.07
C VAL A 166 -25.80 -24.35 12.87
N ALA A 167 -25.89 -23.56 13.93
CA ALA A 167 -26.55 -22.26 13.85
C ALA A 167 -25.56 -21.13 14.15
N ILE A 168 -25.68 -20.06 13.36
CA ILE A 168 -25.00 -18.78 13.58
C ILE A 168 -26.08 -17.76 13.97
N GLN A 169 -25.95 -17.22 15.18
CA GLN A 169 -26.88 -16.23 15.71
C GLN A 169 -26.23 -14.86 15.69
N PHE A 170 -26.87 -13.89 15.02
CA PHE A 170 -26.42 -12.50 14.95
C PHE A 170 -27.15 -11.63 15.97
N ASP A 171 -26.46 -10.69 16.60
CA ASP A 171 -27.03 -9.67 17.47
C ASP A 171 -27.82 -8.60 16.69
N THR A 172 -27.48 -8.41 15.42
CA THR A 172 -28.08 -7.44 14.51
C THR A 172 -28.75 -8.16 13.34
N ALA A 173 -29.90 -7.64 12.92
CA ALA A 173 -30.64 -8.24 11.82
C ALA A 173 -29.94 -8.04 10.47
N VAL A 174 -29.78 -9.11 9.70
CA VAL A 174 -29.29 -9.11 8.32
C VAL A 174 -30.48 -8.87 7.38
N GLN A 175 -30.70 -7.63 7.01
CA GLN A 175 -31.94 -7.14 6.41
C GLN A 175 -32.17 -7.57 4.97
N THR A 176 -31.16 -7.45 4.11
CA THR A 176 -31.32 -7.62 2.68
C THR A 176 -30.88 -8.98 2.18
N LYS A 177 -31.42 -9.41 1.03
CA LYS A 177 -31.03 -10.67 0.38
C LYS A 177 -29.55 -10.68 -0.01
N GLU A 178 -29.03 -9.53 -0.45
CA GLU A 178 -27.65 -9.35 -0.86
C GLU A 178 -26.69 -9.54 0.33
N MET A 179 -27.02 -8.94 1.49
CA MET A 179 -26.26 -9.14 2.73
C MET A 179 -26.30 -10.59 3.18
N ARG A 180 -27.47 -11.24 3.15
CA ARG A 180 -27.62 -12.67 3.48
C ARG A 180 -26.76 -13.54 2.57
N ALA A 181 -26.81 -13.33 1.27
CA ALA A 181 -25.99 -14.06 0.33
C ALA A 181 -24.47 -13.83 0.53
N GLN A 182 -24.07 -12.67 1.02
CA GLN A 182 -22.67 -12.43 1.40
C GLN A 182 -22.26 -13.21 2.64
N VAL A 183 -23.12 -13.23 3.66
CA VAL A 183 -22.90 -14.02 4.89
C VAL A 183 -22.78 -15.51 4.55
N GLU A 184 -23.70 -16.04 3.76
CA GLU A 184 -23.69 -17.46 3.33
C GLU A 184 -22.39 -17.83 2.62
N ARG A 185 -21.86 -16.94 1.73
CA ARG A 185 -20.59 -17.19 1.04
C ARG A 185 -19.37 -17.18 1.95
N LEU A 186 -19.44 -16.44 3.07
CA LEU A 186 -18.35 -16.32 4.03
C LEU A 186 -18.42 -17.37 5.15
N ALA A 187 -19.59 -17.95 5.35
CA ALA A 187 -19.80 -18.97 6.37
C ALA A 187 -19.34 -20.36 5.85
N THR A 188 -18.31 -20.90 6.46
CA THR A 188 -17.76 -22.21 6.12
C THR A 188 -17.86 -23.13 7.33
N VAL A 189 -18.37 -24.34 7.13
CA VAL A 189 -18.41 -25.41 8.13
C VAL A 189 -17.56 -26.57 7.68
N THR A 190 -16.74 -27.08 8.59
CA THR A 190 -15.98 -28.31 8.39
C THR A 190 -16.43 -29.31 9.45
N THR A 191 -16.78 -30.54 9.02
CA THR A 191 -17.23 -31.61 9.92
C THR A 191 -16.34 -32.84 9.78
N GLU A 192 -16.28 -33.67 10.81
CA GLU A 192 -15.62 -34.95 10.79
C GLU A 192 -16.57 -36.02 11.42
N PRO A 193 -17.01 -37.03 10.65
CA PRO A 193 -16.78 -37.19 9.21
C PRO A 193 -17.41 -36.07 8.37
N ALA A 194 -16.89 -35.87 7.15
CA ALA A 194 -17.38 -34.84 6.25
C ALA A 194 -18.86 -35.09 5.90
N VAL A 195 -19.68 -34.04 6.04
CA VAL A 195 -21.10 -34.06 5.72
C VAL A 195 -21.41 -32.88 4.82
N GLU A 196 -22.19 -33.15 3.78
CA GLU A 196 -22.71 -32.08 2.91
C GLU A 196 -23.89 -31.38 3.59
N GLY A 197 -23.96 -30.06 3.42
CA GLY A 197 -25.04 -29.24 3.93
C GLY A 197 -25.21 -27.97 3.12
N SER A 198 -26.29 -27.26 3.39
CA SER A 198 -26.56 -25.96 2.80
C SER A 198 -27.04 -25.00 3.89
N TRP A 199 -26.75 -23.73 3.68
CA TRP A 199 -27.20 -22.69 4.57
C TRP A 199 -28.65 -22.27 4.27
N GLY A 200 -29.43 -22.03 5.34
CA GLY A 200 -30.76 -21.47 5.26
C GLY A 200 -30.99 -20.45 6.38
N TRP A 201 -31.74 -19.40 6.11
CA TRP A 201 -32.13 -18.41 7.11
C TRP A 201 -33.43 -18.82 7.78
N LEU A 202 -33.41 -19.02 9.09
CA LEU A 202 -34.61 -19.23 9.89
C LEU A 202 -35.38 -17.91 10.05
N ASP A 203 -34.65 -16.84 10.31
CA ASP A 203 -35.17 -15.48 10.42
C ASP A 203 -34.10 -14.46 9.93
N ASN A 204 -34.23 -13.17 10.28
CA ASN A 204 -33.26 -12.16 9.87
C ASN A 204 -32.01 -12.11 10.77
N ARG A 205 -31.87 -12.97 11.75
CA ARG A 205 -30.75 -13.04 12.71
C ARG A 205 -30.14 -14.43 12.84
N GLN A 206 -30.77 -15.44 12.30
CA GLN A 206 -30.31 -16.83 12.46
C GLN A 206 -30.13 -17.52 11.13
N LEU A 207 -28.90 -17.96 10.89
CA LEU A 207 -28.46 -18.77 9.76
C LEU A 207 -28.18 -20.19 10.28
N MET A 208 -28.67 -21.24 9.60
CA MET A 208 -28.43 -22.63 9.95
C MET A 208 -28.44 -23.54 8.72
#